data_ef51d39b6be5884a5bfef862fcff5f4e
#
_entry.id   ef51d39b6be5884a5bfef862fcff5f4e
#
_cell.length_a   1.000
_cell.length_b   1.000
_cell.length_c   1.000
_cell.angle_alpha   90.00
_cell.angle_beta   90.00
_cell.angle_gamma   90.00
#
_symmetry.space_group_name_H-M   'P 1'
#
loop_
_entity.id
_entity.type
_entity.pdbx_description
1 polymer ?
#
loop_
_entity_poly.entity_id
_entity_poly.type
_entity_poly.pdbx_seq_one_letter_code
_entity_poly.pdbx_strand_id
1 'polypeptide(L)'
;MEKILKNSWALFLGMGALMLAYGFQGSLLGVRAVKEEFSLTATGFMMSGYFVGYFIGAKTIPQIISRVGHIRVFAAFASIASLVILIHAVYVNPFIWFLLRVLTGISMVSIYTVAESWLNDRASNKNRGSVLSIYMVILYGAMGL
;
A
#
# COMPACT_ATOMS: atom_id res chain seq x y z
N MET A 1 15.03 18.72 11.34
CA MET A 1 14.23 17.51 11.58
C MET A 1 12.80 17.87 12.04
N GLU A 2 12.64 18.61 13.12
CA GLU A 2 11.33 19.01 13.66
C GLU A 2 10.41 19.68 12.64
N LYS A 3 10.92 20.60 11.81
CA LYS A 3 10.16 21.28 10.76
C LYS A 3 9.65 20.33 9.67
N ILE A 4 10.43 19.28 9.32
CA ILE A 4 10.01 18.27 8.33
C ILE A 4 8.91 17.40 8.93
N LEU A 5 9.06 16.95 10.17
CA LEU A 5 8.04 16.16 10.86
C LEU A 5 6.74 16.93 11.01
N LYS A 6 6.80 18.21 11.43
CA LYS A 6 5.62 19.09 11.51
C LYS A 6 4.94 19.31 10.16
N ASN A 7 5.70 19.40 9.07
CA ASN A 7 5.13 19.60 7.74
C ASN A 7 4.66 18.30 7.07
N SER A 8 5.07 17.13 7.58
CA SER A 8 4.77 15.82 7.01
C SER A 8 3.83 14.97 7.88
N TRP A 9 3.33 15.51 8.98
CA TRP A 9 2.50 14.76 9.93
C TRP A 9 1.25 14.14 9.29
N ALA A 10 0.61 14.86 8.36
CA ALA A 10 -0.55 14.35 7.63
C ALA A 10 -0.21 13.15 6.73
N LEU A 11 0.98 13.17 6.11
CA LEU A 11 1.49 12.04 5.34
C LEU A 11 1.73 10.83 6.26
N PHE A 12 2.39 11.02 7.41
CA PHE A 12 2.67 9.94 8.36
C PHE A 12 1.38 9.34 8.94
N LEU A 13 0.39 10.17 9.29
CA LEU A 13 -0.92 9.68 9.73
C LEU A 13 -1.65 8.91 8.63
N GLY A 14 -1.68 9.45 7.41
CA GLY A 14 -2.30 8.77 6.26
C GLY A 14 -1.63 7.45 5.94
N MET A 15 -0.30 7.40 5.96
CA MET A 15 0.46 6.16 5.77
C MET A 15 0.21 5.16 6.89
N GLY A 16 0.22 5.58 8.15
CA GLY A 16 -0.08 4.72 9.29
C GLY A 16 -1.48 4.10 9.18
N ALA A 17 -2.50 4.90 8.87
CA ALA A 17 -3.87 4.42 8.69
C ALA A 17 -4.00 3.43 7.52
N LEU A 18 -3.36 3.72 6.38
CA LEU A 18 -3.35 2.82 5.22
C LEU A 18 -2.64 1.50 5.52
N MET A 19 -1.51 1.53 6.25
CA MET A 19 -0.76 0.32 6.61
C MET A 19 -1.50 -0.53 7.62
N LEU A 20 -2.15 0.08 8.58
CA LEU A 20 -3.02 -0.62 9.53
C LEU A 20 -4.16 -1.32 8.80
N ALA A 21 -4.87 -0.62 7.92
CA ALA A 21 -5.93 -1.20 7.09
C ALA A 21 -5.42 -2.35 6.20
N TYR A 22 -4.22 -2.19 5.63
CA TYR A 22 -3.59 -3.21 4.78
C TYR A 22 -3.18 -4.46 5.58
N GLY A 23 -2.62 -4.30 6.78
CA GLY A 23 -2.29 -5.42 7.69
C GLY A 23 -3.54 -6.23 8.04
N PHE A 24 -4.62 -5.56 8.43
CA PHE A 24 -5.92 -6.20 8.68
C PHE A 24 -6.47 -6.89 7.43
N GLN A 25 -6.40 -6.27 6.25
CA GLN A 25 -6.89 -6.87 5.01
C GLN A 25 -6.21 -8.21 4.73
N GLY A 26 -4.88 -8.30 4.89
CA GLY A 26 -4.14 -9.53 4.65
C GLY A 26 -4.62 -10.68 5.53
N SER A 27 -4.73 -10.42 6.83
CA SER A 27 -5.21 -11.41 7.81
C SER A 27 -6.66 -11.80 7.59
N LEU A 28 -7.55 -10.83 7.36
CA LEU A 28 -8.97 -11.07 7.14
C LEU A 28 -9.25 -11.86 5.85
N LEU A 29 -8.52 -11.60 4.78
CA LEU A 29 -8.68 -12.35 3.53
C LEU A 29 -8.27 -13.81 3.69
N GLY A 30 -7.20 -14.09 4.44
CA GLY A 30 -6.79 -15.45 4.75
C GLY A 30 -7.85 -16.21 5.54
N VAL A 31 -8.36 -15.61 6.62
CA VAL A 31 -9.43 -16.19 7.43
C VAL A 31 -10.71 -16.38 6.62
N ARG A 32 -11.07 -15.40 5.81
CA ARG A 32 -12.27 -15.48 4.99
C ARG A 32 -12.17 -16.54 3.89
N ALA A 33 -11.01 -16.70 3.27
CA ALA A 33 -10.79 -17.76 2.27
C ALA A 33 -11.06 -19.16 2.85
N VAL A 34 -10.62 -19.40 4.10
CA VAL A 34 -10.92 -20.65 4.81
C VAL A 34 -12.42 -20.79 5.07
N LYS A 35 -13.09 -19.72 5.49
CA LYS A 35 -14.52 -19.71 5.79
C LYS A 35 -15.40 -19.93 4.56
N GLU A 36 -14.95 -19.47 3.39
CA GLU A 36 -15.59 -19.68 2.08
C GLU A 36 -15.14 -20.98 1.40
N GLU A 37 -14.47 -21.86 2.15
CA GLU A 37 -14.01 -23.20 1.71
C GLU A 37 -13.10 -23.18 0.46
N PHE A 38 -12.31 -22.11 0.30
CA PHE A 38 -11.32 -22.07 -0.78
C PHE A 38 -10.23 -23.12 -0.56
N SER A 39 -9.89 -23.86 -1.59
CA SER A 39 -8.77 -24.79 -1.54
C SER A 39 -7.46 -24.04 -1.22
N LEU A 40 -6.50 -24.73 -0.63
CA LEU A 40 -5.18 -24.16 -0.34
C LEU A 40 -4.51 -23.58 -1.61
N THR A 41 -4.67 -24.26 -2.73
CA THR A 41 -4.17 -23.82 -4.05
C THR A 41 -4.85 -22.54 -4.50
N ALA A 42 -6.18 -22.44 -4.39
CA ALA A 42 -6.93 -21.22 -4.75
C ALA A 42 -6.53 -20.04 -3.85
N THR A 43 -6.34 -20.29 -2.55
CA THR A 43 -5.89 -19.27 -1.59
C THR A 43 -4.48 -18.78 -1.93
N GLY A 44 -3.53 -19.68 -2.21
CA GLY A 44 -2.18 -19.33 -2.65
C GLY A 44 -2.18 -18.54 -3.96
N PHE A 45 -2.98 -18.97 -4.93
CA PHE A 45 -3.13 -18.29 -6.22
C PHE A 45 -3.64 -16.85 -6.02
N MET A 46 -4.74 -16.66 -5.30
CA MET A 46 -5.28 -15.31 -5.09
C MET A 46 -4.30 -14.41 -4.35
N MET A 47 -3.57 -14.93 -3.34
CA MET A 47 -2.59 -14.14 -2.59
C MET A 47 -1.39 -13.73 -3.45
N SER A 48 -0.97 -14.56 -4.40
CA SER A 48 0.14 -14.25 -5.31
C SER A 48 -0.14 -13.04 -6.21
N GLY A 49 -1.40 -12.71 -6.46
CA GLY A 49 -1.80 -11.54 -7.25
C GLY A 49 -1.20 -10.23 -6.74
N TYR A 50 -1.02 -10.10 -5.42
CA TYR A 50 -0.36 -8.94 -4.83
C TYR A 50 1.05 -8.72 -5.38
N PHE A 51 1.86 -9.76 -5.47
CA PHE A 51 3.23 -9.65 -5.96
C PHE A 51 3.29 -9.33 -7.45
N VAL A 52 2.35 -9.88 -8.24
CA VAL A 52 2.20 -9.53 -9.66
C VAL A 52 1.91 -8.04 -9.81
N GLY A 53 0.96 -7.51 -9.05
CA GLY A 53 0.61 -6.10 -9.05
C GLY A 53 1.76 -5.21 -8.57
N TYR A 54 2.43 -5.61 -7.51
CA TYR A 54 3.59 -4.90 -6.97
C TYR A 54 4.71 -4.77 -8.03
N PHE A 55 5.01 -5.84 -8.73
CA PHE A 55 6.03 -5.85 -9.79
C PHE A 55 5.66 -4.95 -10.98
N ILE A 56 4.39 -5.00 -11.43
CA ILE A 56 3.88 -4.11 -12.49
C ILE A 56 3.98 -2.64 -12.06
N GLY A 57 3.51 -2.34 -10.86
CA GLY A 57 3.53 -0.99 -10.31
C GLY A 57 4.95 -0.44 -10.13
N ALA A 58 5.89 -1.24 -9.63
CA ALA A 58 7.27 -0.83 -9.45
C ALA A 58 7.93 -0.33 -10.75
N LYS A 59 7.53 -0.90 -11.90
CA LYS A 59 8.03 -0.46 -13.22
C LYS A 59 7.32 0.77 -13.76
N THR A 60 6.03 0.92 -13.50
CA THR A 60 5.19 1.93 -14.18
C THR A 60 5.00 3.22 -13.37
N ILE A 61 4.95 3.09 -12.05
CA ILE A 61 4.62 4.21 -11.16
C ILE A 61 5.62 5.38 -11.18
N PRO A 62 6.94 5.17 -11.24
CA PRO A 62 7.89 6.29 -11.35
C PRO A 62 7.62 7.21 -12.54
N GLN A 63 7.22 6.63 -13.68
CA GLN A 63 6.85 7.39 -14.88
C GLN A 63 5.53 8.14 -14.70
N ILE A 64 4.56 7.55 -13.99
CA ILE A 64 3.28 8.20 -13.70
C ILE A 64 3.49 9.39 -12.76
N ILE A 65 4.30 9.20 -11.70
CA ILE A 65 4.64 10.27 -10.75
C ILE A 65 5.28 11.47 -11.47
N SER A 66 6.21 11.22 -12.38
CA SER A 66 6.90 12.29 -13.14
C SER A 66 5.95 13.10 -14.02
N ARG A 67 4.86 12.51 -14.52
CA ARG A 67 3.87 13.16 -15.39
C ARG A 67 2.72 13.81 -14.62
N VAL A 68 2.24 13.16 -13.59
CA VAL A 68 0.99 13.53 -12.89
C VAL A 68 1.27 14.25 -11.56
N GLY A 69 2.40 13.96 -10.93
CA GLY A 69 2.83 14.53 -9.64
C GLY A 69 2.42 13.65 -8.45
N HIS A 70 3.16 13.79 -7.35
CA HIS A 70 3.08 12.95 -6.16
C HIS A 70 1.68 12.92 -5.51
N ILE A 71 1.08 14.10 -5.28
CA ILE A 71 -0.20 14.21 -4.52
C ILE A 71 -1.35 13.53 -5.27
N ARG A 72 -1.43 13.73 -6.58
CA ARG A 72 -2.50 13.14 -7.40
C ARG A 72 -2.37 11.63 -7.48
N VAL A 73 -1.14 11.12 -7.66
CA VAL A 73 -0.87 9.68 -7.69
C VAL A 73 -1.21 9.05 -6.34
N PHE A 74 -0.78 9.66 -5.23
CA PHE A 74 -1.13 9.19 -3.89
C PHE A 74 -2.63 9.09 -3.68
N ALA A 75 -3.37 10.17 -3.96
CA ALA A 75 -4.82 10.22 -3.78
C ALA A 75 -5.55 9.17 -4.64
N ALA A 76 -5.16 9.02 -5.90
CA ALA A 76 -5.76 8.05 -6.81
C ALA A 76 -5.57 6.61 -6.31
N PHE A 77 -4.34 6.22 -5.95
CA PHE A 77 -4.07 4.86 -5.53
C PHE A 77 -4.53 4.55 -4.10
N ALA A 78 -4.60 5.53 -3.21
CA ALA A 78 -5.26 5.38 -1.92
C ALA A 78 -6.77 5.14 -2.08
N SER A 79 -7.42 5.84 -3.01
CA SER A 79 -8.83 5.61 -3.33
C SER A 79 -9.08 4.23 -3.95
N ILE A 80 -8.22 3.81 -4.89
CA ILE A 80 -8.29 2.47 -5.48
C ILE A 80 -8.12 1.40 -4.40
N ALA A 81 -7.13 1.53 -3.51
CA ALA A 81 -6.93 0.59 -2.41
C ALA A 81 -8.16 0.46 -1.52
N SER A 82 -8.83 1.57 -1.20
CA SER A 82 -10.05 1.57 -0.40
C SER A 82 -11.23 0.89 -1.12
N LEU A 83 -11.41 1.17 -2.41
CA LEU A 83 -12.44 0.52 -3.23
C LEU A 83 -12.23 -0.99 -3.33
N VAL A 84 -11.00 -1.42 -3.53
CA VAL A 84 -10.64 -2.84 -3.64
C VAL A 84 -11.03 -3.61 -2.38
N ILE A 85 -10.82 -3.05 -1.19
CA ILE A 85 -11.24 -3.68 0.08
C ILE A 85 -12.76 -3.89 0.11
N LEU A 86 -13.53 -2.89 -0.31
CA LEU A 86 -15.00 -2.99 -0.35
C LEU A 86 -15.47 -4.04 -1.36
N ILE A 87 -14.84 -4.11 -2.52
CA ILE A 87 -15.19 -5.10 -3.55
C ILE A 87 -14.88 -6.52 -3.08
N HIS A 88 -13.77 -6.75 -2.36
CA HIS A 88 -13.50 -8.05 -1.72
C HIS A 88 -14.61 -8.49 -0.76
N ALA A 89 -15.30 -7.54 -0.10
CA ALA A 89 -16.37 -7.86 0.80
C ALA A 89 -17.64 -8.37 0.09
N VAL A 90 -17.89 -7.88 -1.14
CA VAL A 90 -19.11 -8.16 -1.90
C VAL A 90 -18.98 -9.39 -2.79
N TYR A 91 -17.87 -9.53 -3.48
CA TYR A 91 -17.66 -10.60 -4.46
C TYR A 91 -16.75 -11.69 -3.89
N VAL A 92 -17.32 -12.89 -3.69
CA VAL A 92 -16.60 -14.06 -3.17
C VAL A 92 -16.26 -14.99 -4.33
N ASN A 93 -15.09 -14.79 -4.93
CA ASN A 93 -14.59 -15.64 -6.00
C ASN A 93 -13.04 -15.56 -6.04
N PRO A 94 -12.33 -16.71 -6.06
CA PRO A 94 -10.86 -16.72 -6.03
C PRO A 94 -10.20 -15.95 -7.17
N PHE A 95 -10.76 -16.01 -8.37
CA PHE A 95 -10.22 -15.32 -9.55
C PHE A 95 -10.43 -13.79 -9.44
N ILE A 96 -11.62 -13.36 -9.00
CA ILE A 96 -11.88 -11.93 -8.74
C ILE A 96 -10.95 -11.44 -7.65
N TRP A 97 -10.77 -12.21 -6.58
CA TRP A 97 -9.85 -11.86 -5.49
C TRP A 97 -8.39 -11.78 -5.98
N PHE A 98 -7.96 -12.65 -6.89
CA PHE A 98 -6.65 -12.52 -7.53
C PHE A 98 -6.51 -11.16 -8.23
N LEU A 99 -7.47 -10.75 -9.07
CA LEU A 99 -7.42 -9.47 -9.78
C LEU A 99 -7.42 -8.28 -8.81
N LEU A 100 -8.23 -8.36 -7.76
CA LEU A 100 -8.26 -7.33 -6.70
C LEU A 100 -6.93 -7.28 -5.93
N ARG A 101 -6.26 -8.40 -5.70
CA ARG A 101 -4.92 -8.44 -5.10
C ARG A 101 -3.87 -7.84 -6.03
N VAL A 102 -3.99 -8.02 -7.34
CA VAL A 102 -3.13 -7.32 -8.32
C VAL A 102 -3.30 -5.80 -8.18
N LEU A 103 -4.54 -5.30 -8.13
CA LEU A 103 -4.80 -3.87 -7.91
C LEU A 103 -4.29 -3.38 -6.55
N THR A 104 -4.42 -4.19 -5.49
CA THR A 104 -3.83 -3.88 -4.18
C THR A 104 -2.31 -3.73 -4.28
N GLY A 105 -1.63 -4.65 -4.96
CA GLY A 105 -0.18 -4.61 -5.13
C GLY A 105 0.29 -3.35 -5.87
N ILE A 106 -0.38 -2.99 -6.98
CA ILE A 106 -0.11 -1.75 -7.71
C ILE A 106 -0.33 -0.54 -6.81
N SER A 107 -1.44 -0.50 -6.07
CA SER A 107 -1.78 0.62 -5.19
C SER A 107 -0.75 0.78 -4.06
N MET A 108 -0.34 -0.30 -3.41
CA MET A 108 0.60 -0.25 -2.30
C MET A 108 1.99 0.23 -2.75
N VAL A 109 2.54 -0.33 -3.85
CA VAL A 109 3.84 0.15 -4.35
C VAL A 109 3.77 1.61 -4.80
N SER A 110 2.62 2.06 -5.33
CA SER A 110 2.42 3.47 -5.71
C SER A 110 2.47 4.38 -4.49
N ILE A 111 1.77 4.03 -3.43
CA ILE A 111 1.71 4.78 -2.18
C ILE A 111 3.10 4.84 -1.53
N TYR A 112 3.84 3.71 -1.47
CA TYR A 112 5.21 3.66 -0.96
C TYR A 112 6.15 4.55 -1.77
N THR A 113 6.17 4.39 -3.09
CA THR A 113 7.06 5.15 -3.98
C THR A 113 6.81 6.65 -3.87
N VAL A 114 5.54 7.07 -3.82
CA VAL A 114 5.18 8.49 -3.64
C VAL A 114 5.66 9.02 -2.30
N ALA A 115 5.37 8.30 -1.21
CA ALA A 115 5.72 8.73 0.13
C ALA A 115 7.25 8.84 0.32
N GLU A 116 7.99 7.83 -0.13
CA GLU A 116 9.45 7.80 -0.05
C GLU A 116 10.10 8.89 -0.91
N SER A 117 9.65 9.07 -2.16
CA SER A 117 10.13 10.12 -3.05
C SER A 117 9.88 11.50 -2.44
N TRP A 118 8.67 11.75 -1.94
CA TRP A 118 8.31 13.04 -1.35
C TRP A 118 9.08 13.35 -0.06
N LEU A 119 9.30 12.37 0.80
CA LEU A 119 10.12 12.52 2.00
C LEU A 119 11.59 12.75 1.65
N ASN A 120 12.08 12.05 0.65
CA ASN A 120 13.44 12.15 0.14
C ASN A 120 13.75 13.55 -0.42
N ASP A 121 12.82 14.12 -1.20
CA ASP A 121 12.94 15.46 -1.78
C ASP A 121 12.96 16.58 -0.72
N ARG A 122 12.34 16.35 0.43
CA ARG A 122 12.26 17.33 1.53
C ARG A 122 13.34 17.15 2.60
N ALA A 123 13.98 16.00 2.64
CA ALA A 123 15.06 15.73 3.59
C ALA A 123 16.40 16.25 3.06
N SER A 124 17.18 16.89 3.96
CA SER A 124 18.58 17.19 3.67
C SER A 124 19.44 15.93 3.81
N ASN A 125 20.62 15.91 3.19
CA ASN A 125 21.56 14.79 3.30
C ASN A 125 21.88 14.42 4.76
N LYS A 126 21.84 15.41 5.67
CA LYS A 126 22.15 15.24 7.09
C LYS A 126 21.05 14.51 7.89
N ASN A 127 19.78 14.65 7.49
CA ASN A 127 18.65 14.11 8.27
C ASN A 127 17.79 13.10 7.49
N ARG A 128 18.14 12.79 6.25
CA ARG A 128 17.43 11.84 5.38
C ARG A 128 17.24 10.48 6.05
N GLY A 129 18.33 9.92 6.61
CA GLY A 129 18.27 8.63 7.30
C GLY A 129 17.28 8.63 8.47
N SER A 130 17.30 9.67 9.31
CA SER A 130 16.38 9.78 10.45
C SER A 130 14.91 9.92 10.04
N VAL A 131 14.63 10.69 8.98
CA VAL A 131 13.26 10.86 8.47
C VAL A 131 12.72 9.54 7.91
N LEU A 132 13.55 8.82 7.13
CA LEU A 132 13.17 7.52 6.59
C LEU A 132 13.05 6.44 7.67
N SER A 133 13.87 6.48 8.73
CA SER A 133 13.73 5.57 9.87
C SER A 133 12.39 5.75 10.59
N ILE A 134 11.96 7.01 10.84
CA ILE A 134 10.66 7.29 11.44
C ILE A 134 9.53 6.78 10.54
N TYR A 135 9.64 7.03 9.24
CA TYR A 135 8.70 6.51 8.25
C TYR A 135 8.57 4.98 8.32
N MET A 136 9.69 4.25 8.33
CA MET A 136 9.70 2.79 8.42
C MET A 136 9.09 2.27 9.73
N VAL A 137 9.36 2.93 10.86
CA VAL A 137 8.75 2.57 12.16
C VAL A 137 7.24 2.72 12.11
N ILE A 138 6.73 3.81 11.55
CA ILE A 138 5.29 4.04 11.41
C ILE A 138 4.67 2.97 10.49
N LEU A 139 5.33 2.68 9.36
CA LEU A 139 4.86 1.79 8.33
C LEU A 139 4.74 0.34 8.84
N TYR A 140 5.83 -0.19 9.38
CA TYR A 140 5.85 -1.57 9.89
C TYR A 140 5.16 -1.71 11.24
N GLY A 141 5.23 -0.69 12.10
CA GLY A 141 4.50 -0.67 13.37
C GLY A 141 2.99 -0.72 13.16
N ALA A 142 2.47 0.08 12.24
CA ALA A 142 1.03 0.07 11.91
C ALA A 142 0.59 -1.23 11.21
N MET A 143 1.43 -1.82 10.36
CA MET A 143 1.11 -3.05 9.65
C MET A 143 1.14 -4.29 10.55
N GLY A 144 1.92 -4.25 11.65
CA GLY A 144 2.07 -5.37 12.60
C GLY A 144 1.09 -5.37 13.77
N LEU A 145 0.22 -4.36 13.88
CA LEU A 145 -0.86 -4.29 14.87
C LEU A 145 -2.09 -5.04 14.42
#